data_eb4f2f0555c690dd3e347c384ce27254
#
_entry.id   eb4f2f0555c690dd3e347c384ce27254
#
_cell.length_a   1.000
_cell.length_b   1.000
_cell.length_c   1.000
_cell.angle_alpha   90.00
_cell.angle_beta   90.00
_cell.angle_gamma   90.00
#
_symmetry.space_group_name_H-M   'P 1'
#
loop_
_entity.id
_entity.type
_entity.pdbx_description
1 polymer ?
#
loop_
_entity_poly.entity_id
_entity_poly.type
_entity_poly.pdbx_seq_one_letter_code
_entity_poly.pdbx_strand_id
1 'polypeptide(L)'
;MKKHLSTIILIAIFFIGLSVLLYPTLANYVNSKHQSRAIAQYVEAMSHVDPEQYDAELAEARAYNEAIRSKPARFSPSEEELEAFHHMLGADNTAIGYIEIPCIRVDLPLYLGTEESVLQVGVGVMPGSSLPIGGESTHTVLTGHRGLPSSRLFTDLDQVAVGDTFMVFVLNEVMTYQVDQIRIVLPEELDELDIAEGQDYCTLVTCTPYGINTHRMLVRGRRVENAVADTVAARVTADAIQVDTLLVTPIVAAPMLLILLAVLMFQGRKKNRGGKRAQ
;
A
#
# COMPACT_ATOMS: atom_id res chain seq x y z
N MET A 1 50.71 9.30 -0.25
CA MET A 1 49.29 9.58 0.11
C MET A 1 48.48 10.13 -1.05
N LYS A 2 48.94 11.09 -1.87
CA LYS A 2 48.15 11.68 -2.99
C LYS A 2 47.73 10.69 -4.12
N LYS A 3 48.49 9.59 -4.36
CA LYS A 3 48.22 8.60 -5.42
C LYS A 3 47.00 7.69 -5.16
N HIS A 4 46.49 7.59 -3.94
CA HIS A 4 45.35 6.74 -3.61
C HIS A 4 44.07 7.55 -3.30
N LEU A 5 44.20 8.88 -3.18
CA LEU A 5 43.07 9.73 -2.84
C LEU A 5 41.96 9.67 -3.88
N SER A 6 42.31 9.78 -5.18
CA SER A 6 41.32 9.67 -6.27
C SER A 6 40.63 8.30 -6.34
N THR A 7 41.37 7.22 -6.04
CA THR A 7 40.77 5.87 -5.99
C THR A 7 39.80 5.74 -4.80
N ILE A 8 40.16 6.30 -3.65
CA ILE A 8 39.30 6.29 -2.46
C ILE A 8 38.00 7.10 -2.74
N ILE A 9 38.13 8.28 -3.36
CA ILE A 9 37.00 9.12 -3.73
C ILE A 9 36.07 8.37 -4.71
N LEU A 10 36.64 7.71 -5.75
CA LEU A 10 35.82 6.93 -6.70
C LEU A 10 35.09 5.77 -6.03
N ILE A 11 35.74 5.07 -5.10
CA ILE A 11 35.11 3.99 -4.34
C ILE A 11 33.99 4.55 -3.46
N ALA A 12 34.21 5.69 -2.78
CA ALA A 12 33.18 6.32 -1.97
C ALA A 12 31.96 6.74 -2.81
N ILE A 13 32.18 7.40 -3.95
CA ILE A 13 31.12 7.78 -4.90
C ILE A 13 30.37 6.54 -5.39
N PHE A 14 31.09 5.46 -5.71
CA PHE A 14 30.47 4.20 -6.14
C PHE A 14 29.54 3.63 -5.06
N PHE A 15 29.97 3.55 -3.80
CA PHE A 15 29.15 3.01 -2.72
C PHE A 15 27.95 3.91 -2.40
N ILE A 16 28.10 5.23 -2.47
CA ILE A 16 27.00 6.17 -2.32
C ILE A 16 25.95 5.94 -3.43
N GLY A 17 26.40 5.89 -4.69
CA GLY A 17 25.51 5.64 -5.84
C GLY A 17 24.81 4.28 -5.75
N LEU A 18 25.53 3.23 -5.34
CA LEU A 18 24.96 1.90 -5.13
C LEU A 18 23.92 1.90 -4.00
N SER A 19 24.19 2.60 -2.90
CA SER A 19 23.23 2.70 -1.77
C SER A 19 21.95 3.42 -2.20
N VAL A 20 22.05 4.50 -2.97
CA VAL A 20 20.89 5.22 -3.52
C VAL A 20 20.10 4.32 -4.48
N LEU A 21 20.76 3.55 -5.33
CA LEU A 21 20.14 2.62 -6.27
C LEU A 21 19.39 1.48 -5.56
N LEU A 22 19.95 0.95 -4.47
CA LEU A 22 19.38 -0.18 -3.74
C LEU A 22 18.30 0.25 -2.72
N TYR A 23 18.28 1.54 -2.35
CA TYR A 23 17.36 2.05 -1.32
C TYR A 23 15.89 1.70 -1.57
N PRO A 24 15.29 1.95 -2.75
CA PRO A 24 13.88 1.67 -2.98
C PRO A 24 13.54 0.18 -2.81
N THR A 25 14.39 -0.69 -3.32
CA THR A 25 14.19 -2.15 -3.25
C THR A 25 14.24 -2.65 -1.80
N LEU A 26 15.24 -2.19 -1.03
CA LEU A 26 15.39 -2.59 0.36
C LEU A 26 14.26 -2.01 1.23
N ALA A 27 13.92 -0.74 1.03
CA ALA A 27 12.84 -0.08 1.75
C ALA A 27 11.49 -0.76 1.49
N ASN A 28 11.16 -1.05 0.23
CA ASN A 28 9.96 -1.77 -0.13
C ASN A 28 9.90 -3.17 0.50
N TYR A 29 11.03 -3.91 0.50
CA TYR A 29 11.11 -5.22 1.15
C TYR A 29 10.84 -5.13 2.66
N VAL A 30 11.45 -4.16 3.35
CA VAL A 30 11.23 -3.95 4.79
C VAL A 30 9.77 -3.58 5.04
N ASN A 31 9.20 -2.65 4.28
CA ASN A 31 7.82 -2.22 4.44
C ASN A 31 6.82 -3.36 4.14
N SER A 32 7.04 -4.17 3.11
CA SER A 32 6.17 -5.33 2.85
C SER A 32 6.19 -6.33 4.01
N LYS A 33 7.31 -6.50 4.71
CA LYS A 33 7.38 -7.33 5.92
C LYS A 33 6.61 -6.71 7.10
N HIS A 34 6.64 -5.39 7.25
CA HIS A 34 5.84 -4.70 8.25
C HIS A 34 4.34 -4.82 7.95
N GLN A 35 3.93 -4.64 6.70
CA GLN A 35 2.54 -4.80 6.25
C GLN A 35 2.02 -6.22 6.50
N SER A 36 2.75 -7.26 6.08
CA SER A 36 2.39 -8.66 6.34
C SER A 36 2.29 -8.97 7.83
N ARG A 37 3.16 -8.36 8.66
CA ARG A 37 3.11 -8.54 10.12
C ARG A 37 1.88 -7.85 10.72
N ALA A 38 1.54 -6.64 10.26
CA ALA A 38 0.33 -5.94 10.70
C ALA A 38 -0.93 -6.74 10.37
N ILE A 39 -1.03 -7.31 9.17
CA ILE A 39 -2.13 -8.21 8.78
C ILE A 39 -2.18 -9.45 9.67
N ALA A 40 -1.04 -10.11 9.90
CA ALA A 40 -0.99 -11.29 10.76
C ALA A 40 -1.41 -10.99 12.21
N GLN A 41 -0.97 -9.86 12.76
CA GLN A 41 -1.37 -9.41 14.11
C GLN A 41 -2.87 -9.11 14.18
N TYR A 42 -3.43 -8.48 13.13
CA TYR A 42 -4.86 -8.25 13.04
C TYR A 42 -5.65 -9.57 13.02
N VAL A 43 -5.27 -10.51 12.16
CA VAL A 43 -5.92 -11.84 12.06
C VAL A 43 -5.83 -12.60 13.39
N GLU A 44 -4.69 -12.55 14.07
CA GLU A 44 -4.51 -13.15 15.39
C GLU A 44 -5.41 -12.48 16.44
N ALA A 45 -5.46 -11.15 16.48
CA ALA A 45 -6.32 -10.40 17.39
C ALA A 45 -7.79 -10.76 17.17
N MET A 46 -8.26 -10.80 15.92
CA MET A 46 -9.63 -11.16 15.58
C MET A 46 -10.01 -12.59 15.98
N SER A 47 -9.06 -13.52 16.04
CA SER A 47 -9.32 -14.88 16.49
C SER A 47 -9.65 -15.00 17.98
N HIS A 48 -9.39 -13.95 18.76
CA HIS A 48 -9.58 -13.89 20.20
C HIS A 48 -10.63 -12.86 20.65
N VAL A 49 -11.27 -12.16 19.70
CA VAL A 49 -12.32 -11.16 20.03
C VAL A 49 -13.54 -11.84 20.63
N ASP A 50 -14.05 -11.28 21.72
CA ASP A 50 -15.28 -11.72 22.35
C ASP A 50 -16.48 -11.43 21.42
N PRO A 51 -17.44 -12.35 21.23
CA PRO A 51 -18.63 -12.11 20.43
C PRO A 51 -19.44 -10.86 20.84
N GLU A 52 -19.50 -10.54 22.13
CA GLU A 52 -20.21 -9.33 22.61
C GLU A 52 -19.49 -8.05 22.16
N GLN A 53 -18.16 -8.03 22.21
CA GLN A 53 -17.35 -6.92 21.70
C GLN A 53 -17.51 -6.77 20.19
N TYR A 54 -17.44 -7.87 19.45
CA TYR A 54 -17.65 -7.90 17.99
C TYR A 54 -19.01 -7.29 17.61
N ASP A 55 -20.09 -7.73 18.26
CA ASP A 55 -21.43 -7.22 17.97
C ASP A 55 -21.56 -5.72 18.31
N ALA A 56 -20.92 -5.26 19.38
CA ALA A 56 -20.91 -3.86 19.76
C ALA A 56 -20.17 -2.98 18.73
N GLU A 57 -18.97 -3.36 18.31
CA GLU A 57 -18.18 -2.65 17.29
C GLU A 57 -18.91 -2.61 15.94
N LEU A 58 -19.54 -3.72 15.54
CA LEU A 58 -20.33 -3.79 14.31
C LEU A 58 -21.57 -2.90 14.39
N ALA A 59 -22.26 -2.85 15.54
CA ALA A 59 -23.42 -1.99 15.74
C ALA A 59 -23.04 -0.50 15.70
N GLU A 60 -21.92 -0.12 16.32
CA GLU A 60 -21.39 1.24 16.27
C GLU A 60 -21.02 1.65 14.84
N ALA A 61 -20.32 0.79 14.10
CA ALA A 61 -19.94 1.04 12.72
C ALA A 61 -21.17 1.20 11.80
N ARG A 62 -22.23 0.41 12.01
CA ARG A 62 -23.51 0.56 11.30
C ARG A 62 -24.19 1.87 11.62
N ALA A 63 -24.22 2.27 12.90
CA ALA A 63 -24.81 3.53 13.32
C ALA A 63 -24.06 4.73 12.69
N TYR A 64 -22.75 4.67 12.63
CA TYR A 64 -21.94 5.67 11.90
C TYR A 64 -22.30 5.72 10.42
N ASN A 65 -22.34 4.58 9.74
CA ASN A 65 -22.66 4.52 8.30
C ASN A 65 -24.04 5.10 8.00
N GLU A 66 -25.03 4.86 8.86
CA GLU A 66 -26.37 5.46 8.71
C GLU A 66 -26.33 6.98 8.97
N ALA A 67 -25.60 7.43 9.98
CA ALA A 67 -25.50 8.85 10.31
C ALA A 67 -24.85 9.69 9.19
N ILE A 68 -23.79 9.18 8.54
CA ILE A 68 -23.12 9.93 7.47
C ILE A 68 -23.89 9.95 6.16
N ARG A 69 -24.84 9.04 5.95
CA ARG A 69 -25.62 8.93 4.72
C ARG A 69 -26.33 10.22 4.35
N SER A 70 -26.87 10.92 5.33
CA SER A 70 -27.60 12.17 5.16
C SER A 70 -26.81 13.41 5.58
N LYS A 71 -25.55 13.26 5.99
CA LYS A 71 -24.72 14.35 6.52
C LYS A 71 -24.24 15.25 5.39
N PRO A 72 -24.58 16.56 5.40
CA PRO A 72 -24.02 17.52 4.45
C PRO A 72 -22.52 17.69 4.70
N ALA A 73 -21.75 17.91 3.62
CA ALA A 73 -20.31 18.14 3.67
C ALA A 73 -19.53 17.10 4.51
N ARG A 74 -19.92 15.83 4.43
CA ARG A 74 -19.38 14.71 5.22
C ARG A 74 -17.86 14.53 5.09
N PHE A 75 -17.26 14.97 3.98
CA PHE A 75 -15.82 14.95 3.76
C PHE A 75 -15.05 16.13 4.39
N SER A 76 -15.74 16.94 5.21
CA SER A 76 -15.14 18.02 6.00
C SER A 76 -15.52 17.85 7.48
N PRO A 77 -15.08 16.75 8.13
CA PRO A 77 -15.41 16.50 9.53
C PRO A 77 -14.78 17.55 10.43
N SER A 78 -15.41 17.83 11.57
CA SER A 78 -14.79 18.62 12.63
C SER A 78 -13.66 17.83 13.30
N GLU A 79 -12.82 18.51 14.08
CA GLU A 79 -11.73 17.87 14.82
C GLU A 79 -12.24 16.79 15.80
N GLU A 80 -13.37 17.06 16.49
CA GLU A 80 -14.04 16.11 17.39
C GLU A 80 -14.56 14.86 16.63
N GLU A 81 -15.15 15.07 15.46
CA GLU A 81 -15.63 13.96 14.60
C GLU A 81 -14.48 13.11 14.04
N LEU A 82 -13.36 13.76 13.72
CA LEU A 82 -12.17 13.07 13.24
C LEU A 82 -11.54 12.25 14.37
N GLU A 83 -11.46 12.79 15.59
CA GLU A 83 -10.97 12.06 16.75
C GLU A 83 -11.87 10.86 17.06
N ALA A 84 -13.19 11.04 17.07
CA ALA A 84 -14.15 9.94 17.27
C ALA A 84 -14.00 8.86 16.16
N PHE A 85 -13.81 9.27 14.91
CA PHE A 85 -13.60 8.34 13.78
C PHE A 85 -12.38 7.46 13.99
N HIS A 86 -11.27 7.99 14.50
CA HIS A 86 -10.03 7.24 14.71
C HIS A 86 -10.12 6.15 15.80
N HIS A 87 -11.13 6.20 16.67
CA HIS A 87 -11.34 5.20 17.72
C HIS A 87 -12.37 4.12 17.36
N MET A 88 -12.99 4.20 16.17
CA MET A 88 -13.95 3.20 15.72
C MET A 88 -13.28 1.86 15.39
N LEU A 89 -14.05 0.78 15.41
CA LEU A 89 -13.58 -0.57 15.08
C LEU A 89 -12.36 -1.01 15.91
N GLY A 90 -12.24 -0.54 17.16
CA GLY A 90 -11.11 -0.86 18.03
C GLY A 90 -9.75 -0.40 17.52
N ALA A 91 -9.72 0.64 16.67
CA ALA A 91 -8.55 0.98 15.87
C ALA A 91 -7.31 1.40 16.67
N ASP A 92 -7.42 2.03 17.82
CA ASP A 92 -6.31 2.52 18.69
C ASP A 92 -4.91 2.58 17.99
N ASN A 93 -4.84 3.22 16.82
CA ASN A 93 -3.68 3.26 15.91
C ASN A 93 -3.22 1.88 15.37
N THR A 94 -4.07 0.87 15.42
CA THR A 94 -3.82 -0.46 14.84
C THR A 94 -4.57 -0.66 13.53
N ALA A 95 -4.21 -1.71 12.79
CA ALA A 95 -4.96 -2.07 11.59
C ALA A 95 -6.37 -2.55 11.98
N ILE A 96 -7.39 -2.04 11.28
CA ILE A 96 -8.79 -2.45 11.43
C ILE A 96 -9.18 -3.60 10.49
N GLY A 97 -8.29 -3.97 9.59
CA GLY A 97 -8.52 -4.95 8.55
C GLY A 97 -7.40 -4.99 7.54
N TYR A 98 -7.69 -5.58 6.39
CA TYR A 98 -6.77 -5.56 5.24
C TYR A 98 -7.54 -5.65 3.92
N ILE A 99 -6.88 -5.28 2.83
CA ILE A 99 -7.39 -5.38 1.46
C ILE A 99 -6.49 -6.29 0.64
N GLU A 100 -7.10 -7.13 -0.21
CA GLU A 100 -6.44 -7.93 -1.23
C GLU A 100 -6.91 -7.50 -2.62
N ILE A 101 -5.96 -7.30 -3.56
CA ILE A 101 -6.22 -7.00 -4.96
C ILE A 101 -5.41 -8.00 -5.80
N PRO A 102 -5.97 -9.20 -6.11
CA PRO A 102 -5.20 -10.31 -6.67
C PRO A 102 -4.56 -10.02 -8.03
N CYS A 103 -5.24 -9.28 -8.92
CA CYS A 103 -4.75 -8.99 -10.27
C CYS A 103 -3.43 -8.19 -10.26
N ILE A 104 -3.16 -7.41 -9.22
CA ILE A 104 -1.92 -6.64 -9.03
C ILE A 104 -1.09 -7.11 -7.83
N ARG A 105 -1.49 -8.22 -7.19
CA ARG A 105 -0.81 -8.85 -6.04
C ARG A 105 -0.55 -7.88 -4.91
N VAL A 106 -1.60 -7.19 -4.49
CA VAL A 106 -1.59 -6.25 -3.37
C VAL A 106 -2.29 -6.87 -2.19
N ASP A 107 -1.59 -6.89 -1.03
CA ASP A 107 -2.11 -7.26 0.28
C ASP A 107 -1.65 -6.17 1.26
N LEU A 108 -2.57 -5.33 1.71
CA LEU A 108 -2.24 -4.14 2.50
C LEU A 108 -3.14 -4.02 3.73
N PRO A 109 -2.58 -3.64 4.90
CA PRO A 109 -3.38 -3.35 6.09
C PRO A 109 -4.19 -2.08 5.88
N LEU A 110 -5.41 -2.09 6.46
CA LEU A 110 -6.32 -0.95 6.50
C LEU A 110 -6.23 -0.26 7.86
N TYR A 111 -6.24 1.07 7.82
CA TYR A 111 -6.27 1.94 8.99
C TYR A 111 -7.37 2.97 8.84
N LEU A 112 -7.82 3.57 9.95
CA LEU A 112 -8.69 4.73 9.89
C LEU A 112 -7.88 6.01 9.65
N GLY A 113 -8.44 6.92 8.85
CA GLY A 113 -7.81 8.20 8.50
C GLY A 113 -6.92 8.15 7.24
N THR A 114 -6.52 9.34 6.81
CA THR A 114 -5.70 9.54 5.61
C THR A 114 -4.48 10.42 5.87
N GLU A 115 -4.03 10.45 7.13
CA GLU A 115 -2.83 11.15 7.55
C GLU A 115 -1.60 10.48 6.93
N GLU A 116 -0.53 11.27 6.78
CA GLU A 116 0.72 10.80 6.20
C GLU A 116 1.29 9.57 6.92
N SER A 117 1.13 9.50 8.25
CA SER A 117 1.56 8.36 9.07
C SER A 117 0.87 7.05 8.69
N VAL A 118 -0.40 7.11 8.31
CA VAL A 118 -1.21 5.98 7.82
C VAL A 118 -0.80 5.63 6.39
N LEU A 119 -0.80 6.63 5.50
CA LEU A 119 -0.59 6.40 4.07
C LEU A 119 0.83 5.95 3.70
N GLN A 120 1.82 6.14 4.58
CA GLN A 120 3.17 5.61 4.39
C GLN A 120 3.27 4.10 4.63
N VAL A 121 2.37 3.51 5.42
CA VAL A 121 2.46 2.11 5.87
C VAL A 121 1.37 1.20 5.32
N GLY A 122 0.22 1.76 4.94
CA GLY A 122 -0.93 0.99 4.48
C GLY A 122 -1.94 1.81 3.68
N VAL A 123 -3.18 1.38 3.75
CA VAL A 123 -4.33 2.01 3.11
C VAL A 123 -5.20 2.65 4.20
N GLY A 124 -5.61 3.90 3.98
CA GLY A 124 -6.44 4.64 4.90
C GLY A 124 -7.91 4.67 4.48
N VAL A 125 -8.81 4.48 5.42
CA VAL A 125 -10.24 4.75 5.24
C VAL A 125 -10.46 6.25 5.32
N MET A 126 -11.04 6.84 4.29
CA MET A 126 -11.26 8.29 4.22
C MET A 126 -12.34 8.74 5.21
N PRO A 127 -12.04 9.68 6.14
CA PRO A 127 -13.04 10.23 7.04
C PRO A 127 -14.22 10.83 6.26
N GLY A 128 -15.46 10.56 6.73
CA GLY A 128 -16.68 10.96 6.03
C GLY A 128 -17.14 10.00 4.95
N SER A 129 -16.38 8.94 4.63
CA SER A 129 -16.89 7.80 3.89
C SER A 129 -17.48 6.74 4.82
N SER A 130 -18.21 5.77 4.28
CA SER A 130 -18.68 4.63 5.07
C SER A 130 -17.51 3.82 5.63
N LEU A 131 -17.63 3.35 6.87
CA LEU A 131 -16.71 2.33 7.40
C LEU A 131 -16.81 1.04 6.59
N PRO A 132 -15.71 0.31 6.42
CA PRO A 132 -15.60 -0.83 5.50
C PRO A 132 -16.22 -2.11 6.08
N ILE A 133 -17.50 -2.05 6.43
CA ILE A 133 -18.30 -3.19 6.91
C ILE A 133 -19.37 -3.62 5.90
N GLY A 134 -19.41 -2.99 4.72
CA GLY A 134 -20.42 -3.21 3.70
C GLY A 134 -21.83 -2.78 4.12
N GLY A 135 -22.81 -3.13 3.29
CA GLY A 135 -24.22 -2.89 3.53
C GLY A 135 -24.88 -1.99 2.47
N GLU A 136 -26.22 -2.07 2.38
CA GLU A 136 -26.97 -1.24 1.46
C GLU A 136 -26.83 0.25 1.77
N SER A 137 -26.72 1.06 0.73
CA SER A 137 -26.53 2.51 0.86
C SER A 137 -25.25 2.90 1.62
N THR A 138 -24.16 2.19 1.33
CA THR A 138 -22.82 2.52 1.83
C THR A 138 -21.86 2.79 0.67
N HIS A 139 -20.87 3.66 0.92
CA HIS A 139 -19.75 3.90 0.01
C HIS A 139 -18.47 4.11 0.81
N THR A 140 -17.68 3.07 0.90
CA THR A 140 -16.36 3.12 1.54
C THR A 140 -15.33 3.68 0.57
N VAL A 141 -14.46 4.56 1.06
CA VAL A 141 -13.36 5.13 0.27
C VAL A 141 -12.02 4.76 0.91
N LEU A 142 -11.23 4.01 0.18
CA LEU A 142 -9.92 3.50 0.60
C LEU A 142 -8.81 4.24 -0.16
N THR A 143 -7.98 4.97 0.55
CA THR A 143 -6.93 5.80 -0.04
C THR A 143 -5.55 5.20 0.19
N GLY A 144 -4.75 5.15 -0.85
CA GLY A 144 -3.36 4.68 -0.77
C GLY A 144 -2.42 5.48 -1.66
N HIS A 145 -1.18 5.65 -1.21
CA HIS A 145 -0.16 6.33 -1.99
C HIS A 145 0.22 5.60 -3.27
N ARG A 146 0.67 6.37 -4.25
CA ARG A 146 1.29 5.90 -5.49
C ARG A 146 2.65 6.53 -5.67
N GLY A 147 3.64 5.70 -6.03
CA GLY A 147 4.98 6.19 -6.39
C GLY A 147 5.87 6.54 -5.20
N LEU A 148 5.59 6.02 -4.01
CA LEU A 148 6.52 6.13 -2.89
C LEU A 148 7.78 5.29 -3.16
N PRO A 149 8.99 5.85 -3.01
CA PRO A 149 10.22 5.07 -3.16
C PRO A 149 10.37 3.95 -2.13
N SER A 150 9.67 4.06 -1.00
CA SER A 150 9.78 3.13 0.14
C SER A 150 8.75 2.01 0.14
N SER A 151 7.63 2.15 -0.58
CA SER A 151 6.53 1.17 -0.56
C SER A 151 5.69 1.22 -1.85
N ARG A 152 5.30 0.05 -2.36
CA ARG A 152 4.48 -0.02 -3.59
C ARG A 152 3.06 0.46 -3.39
N LEU A 153 2.42 0.09 -2.29
CA LEU A 153 1.02 0.44 -1.97
C LEU A 153 0.11 0.33 -3.21
N PHE A 154 -0.57 1.42 -3.61
CA PHE A 154 -1.42 1.48 -4.80
C PHE A 154 -0.66 1.91 -6.09
N THR A 155 0.66 1.69 -6.16
CA THR A 155 1.46 2.08 -7.33
C THR A 155 0.96 1.46 -8.62
N ASP A 156 0.51 0.21 -8.57
CA ASP A 156 0.06 -0.56 -9.74
C ASP A 156 -1.47 -0.53 -9.92
N LEU A 157 -2.20 0.34 -9.21
CA LEU A 157 -3.67 0.42 -9.30
C LEU A 157 -4.16 0.75 -10.73
N ASP A 158 -3.33 1.35 -11.56
CA ASP A 158 -3.60 1.63 -12.97
C ASP A 158 -3.61 0.39 -13.88
N GLN A 159 -3.20 -0.77 -13.37
CA GLN A 159 -3.29 -2.05 -14.06
C GLN A 159 -4.61 -2.78 -13.81
N VAL A 160 -5.42 -2.31 -12.84
CA VAL A 160 -6.75 -2.85 -12.55
C VAL A 160 -7.70 -2.46 -13.67
N ALA A 161 -8.53 -3.39 -14.10
CA ALA A 161 -9.53 -3.20 -15.15
C ALA A 161 -10.95 -3.41 -14.64
N VAL A 162 -11.94 -2.88 -15.36
CA VAL A 162 -13.36 -3.18 -15.10
C VAL A 162 -13.59 -4.67 -15.25
N GLY A 163 -14.22 -5.27 -14.24
CA GLY A 163 -14.46 -6.71 -14.14
C GLY A 163 -13.50 -7.44 -13.17
N ASP A 164 -12.35 -6.85 -12.86
CA ASP A 164 -11.46 -7.38 -11.80
C ASP A 164 -12.14 -7.33 -10.43
N THR A 165 -11.66 -8.12 -9.48
CA THR A 165 -12.20 -8.15 -8.12
C THR A 165 -11.12 -7.78 -7.10
N PHE A 166 -11.57 -7.19 -6.00
CA PHE A 166 -10.78 -7.01 -4.79
C PHE A 166 -11.62 -7.35 -3.55
N MET A 167 -10.96 -7.67 -2.47
CA MET A 167 -11.59 -8.12 -1.22
C MET A 167 -11.15 -7.25 -0.07
N VAL A 168 -12.09 -6.91 0.79
CA VAL A 168 -11.87 -6.15 2.03
C VAL A 168 -12.25 -7.04 3.20
N PHE A 169 -11.35 -7.16 4.17
CA PHE A 169 -11.46 -8.02 5.35
C PHE A 169 -11.50 -7.15 6.59
N VAL A 170 -12.64 -7.10 7.25
CA VAL A 170 -12.87 -6.31 8.49
C VAL A 170 -13.80 -7.09 9.41
N LEU A 171 -13.52 -7.15 10.71
CA LEU A 171 -14.32 -7.83 11.71
C LEU A 171 -14.71 -9.28 11.29
N ASN A 172 -13.75 -10.09 10.84
CA ASN A 172 -13.99 -11.45 10.33
C ASN A 172 -14.95 -11.56 9.13
N GLU A 173 -15.45 -10.44 8.61
CA GLU A 173 -16.25 -10.40 7.40
C GLU A 173 -15.37 -10.22 6.16
N VAL A 174 -15.76 -10.88 5.08
CA VAL A 174 -15.13 -10.74 3.77
C VAL A 174 -16.11 -10.05 2.84
N MET A 175 -15.68 -8.96 2.25
CA MET A 175 -16.48 -8.20 1.30
C MET A 175 -15.78 -8.19 -0.04
N THR A 176 -16.34 -8.93 -1.00
CA THR A 176 -15.83 -8.97 -2.38
C THR A 176 -16.52 -7.89 -3.21
N TYR A 177 -15.69 -7.09 -3.88
CA TYR A 177 -16.14 -6.03 -4.78
C TYR A 177 -15.63 -6.30 -6.20
N GLN A 178 -16.50 -6.18 -7.19
CA GLN A 178 -16.11 -6.23 -8.60
C GLN A 178 -16.02 -4.81 -9.14
N VAL A 179 -14.91 -4.48 -9.77
CA VAL A 179 -14.67 -3.17 -10.38
C VAL A 179 -15.70 -2.92 -11.48
N ASP A 180 -16.50 -1.88 -11.33
CA ASP A 180 -17.54 -1.46 -12.28
C ASP A 180 -17.21 -0.13 -12.97
N GLN A 181 -16.34 0.69 -12.36
CA GLN A 181 -16.01 2.01 -12.89
C GLN A 181 -14.56 2.40 -12.55
N ILE A 182 -13.89 3.06 -13.51
CA ILE A 182 -12.59 3.71 -13.31
C ILE A 182 -12.70 5.15 -13.81
N ARG A 183 -12.33 6.13 -12.97
CA ARG A 183 -12.37 7.57 -13.26
C ARG A 183 -11.06 8.24 -12.91
N ILE A 184 -10.77 9.33 -13.61
CA ILE A 184 -9.70 10.28 -13.25
C ILE A 184 -10.38 11.62 -13.04
N VAL A 185 -10.23 12.17 -11.83
CA VAL A 185 -10.90 13.38 -11.37
C VAL A 185 -9.90 14.36 -10.75
N LEU A 186 -10.30 15.60 -10.56
CA LEU A 186 -9.53 16.56 -9.75
C LEU A 186 -9.64 16.23 -8.25
N PRO A 187 -8.65 16.61 -7.42
CA PRO A 187 -8.67 16.29 -5.99
C PRO A 187 -9.89 16.79 -5.22
N GLU A 188 -10.48 17.88 -5.68
CA GLU A 188 -11.67 18.53 -5.11
C GLU A 188 -13.00 17.97 -5.61
N GLU A 189 -13.00 17.12 -6.65
CA GLU A 189 -14.21 16.50 -7.21
C GLU A 189 -14.57 15.25 -6.41
N LEU A 190 -15.57 15.37 -5.53
CA LEU A 190 -16.00 14.31 -4.60
C LEU A 190 -17.34 13.65 -5.00
N ASP A 191 -17.98 14.13 -6.04
CA ASP A 191 -19.33 13.66 -6.47
C ASP A 191 -19.36 12.15 -6.80
N GLU A 192 -18.26 11.62 -7.35
CA GLU A 192 -18.12 10.19 -7.67
C GLU A 192 -18.00 9.31 -6.40
N LEU A 193 -17.83 9.91 -5.23
CA LEU A 193 -17.73 9.22 -3.94
C LEU A 193 -19.06 9.23 -3.16
N ASP A 194 -20.14 9.79 -3.73
CA ASP A 194 -21.42 9.89 -3.06
C ASP A 194 -22.04 8.52 -2.79
N ILE A 195 -22.78 8.45 -1.67
CA ILE A 195 -23.53 7.25 -1.29
C ILE A 195 -24.76 7.13 -2.19
N ALA A 196 -24.82 6.06 -2.97
CA ALA A 196 -25.98 5.76 -3.81
C ALA A 196 -26.97 4.86 -3.05
N GLU A 197 -28.26 5.20 -3.11
CA GLU A 197 -29.29 4.45 -2.43
C GLU A 197 -29.35 2.99 -2.92
N GLY A 198 -29.41 2.04 -1.99
CA GLY A 198 -29.48 0.61 -2.27
C GLY A 198 -28.19 -0.01 -2.80
N GLN A 199 -27.11 0.77 -2.96
CA GLN A 199 -25.83 0.24 -3.43
C GLN A 199 -24.84 0.04 -2.27
N ASP A 200 -23.97 -0.94 -2.43
CA ASP A 200 -22.79 -1.17 -1.57
C ASP A 200 -21.54 -0.99 -2.45
N TYR A 201 -20.88 0.15 -2.30
CA TYR A 201 -19.69 0.52 -3.07
C TYR A 201 -18.44 0.61 -2.20
N CYS A 202 -17.32 0.27 -2.79
CA CYS A 202 -15.98 0.55 -2.26
C CYS A 202 -15.12 1.15 -3.37
N THR A 203 -14.57 2.34 -3.16
CA THR A 203 -13.71 3.03 -4.13
C THR A 203 -12.28 3.10 -3.62
N LEU A 204 -11.35 2.58 -4.43
CA LEU A 204 -9.91 2.72 -4.20
C LEU A 204 -9.43 4.02 -4.84
N VAL A 205 -8.71 4.84 -4.06
CA VAL A 205 -8.25 6.17 -4.47
C VAL A 205 -6.74 6.25 -4.41
N THR A 206 -6.14 6.73 -5.50
CA THR A 206 -4.70 7.04 -5.53
C THR A 206 -4.40 8.27 -6.38
N CYS A 207 -3.18 8.80 -6.25
CA CYS A 207 -2.73 9.94 -7.04
C CYS A 207 -2.36 9.52 -8.47
N THR A 208 -2.63 10.39 -9.44
CA THR A 208 -2.27 10.20 -10.86
C THR A 208 -2.03 11.55 -11.53
N PRO A 209 -1.22 11.66 -12.63
CA PRO A 209 -0.25 10.68 -13.15
C PRO A 209 0.89 10.39 -12.17
N TYR A 210 1.56 9.25 -12.34
CA TYR A 210 2.70 8.85 -11.50
C TYR A 210 3.76 9.96 -11.37
N GLY A 211 4.10 10.33 -10.14
CA GLY A 211 5.09 11.36 -9.81
C GLY A 211 4.65 12.82 -10.04
N ILE A 212 3.52 13.06 -10.74
CA ILE A 212 2.95 14.40 -10.97
C ILE A 212 1.83 14.69 -9.95
N ASN A 213 0.95 13.71 -9.71
CA ASN A 213 -0.06 13.69 -8.64
C ASN A 213 -1.12 14.81 -8.70
N THR A 214 -1.39 15.38 -9.89
CA THR A 214 -2.35 16.46 -10.08
C THR A 214 -3.80 16.02 -10.03
N HIS A 215 -4.07 14.75 -10.25
CA HIS A 215 -5.42 14.17 -10.26
C HIS A 215 -5.52 13.01 -9.27
N ARG A 216 -6.73 12.49 -9.11
CA ARG A 216 -7.02 11.24 -8.39
C ARG A 216 -7.56 10.21 -9.36
N MET A 217 -7.06 8.99 -9.25
CA MET A 217 -7.62 7.82 -9.90
C MET A 217 -8.57 7.15 -8.92
N LEU A 218 -9.80 6.96 -9.35
CA LEU A 218 -10.86 6.29 -8.62
C LEU A 218 -11.15 4.95 -9.29
N VAL A 219 -10.99 3.85 -8.56
CA VAL A 219 -11.34 2.49 -8.99
C VAL A 219 -12.49 2.03 -8.11
N ARG A 220 -13.73 2.14 -8.60
CA ARG A 220 -14.94 1.77 -7.86
C ARG A 220 -15.27 0.31 -8.07
N GLY A 221 -15.53 -0.40 -6.99
CA GLY A 221 -16.10 -1.73 -6.96
C GLY A 221 -17.51 -1.72 -6.40
N ARG A 222 -18.38 -2.54 -7.01
CA ARG A 222 -19.70 -2.86 -6.49
C ARG A 222 -19.67 -4.21 -5.79
N ARG A 223 -20.36 -4.31 -4.65
CA ARG A 223 -20.47 -5.55 -3.89
C ARG A 223 -20.98 -6.69 -4.76
N VAL A 224 -20.33 -7.84 -4.67
CA VAL A 224 -20.76 -9.10 -5.28
C VAL A 224 -20.76 -10.23 -4.23
N GLU A 225 -21.40 -11.34 -4.53
CA GLU A 225 -21.36 -12.52 -3.66
C GLU A 225 -19.92 -13.03 -3.56
N ASN A 226 -19.51 -13.42 -2.34
CA ASN A 226 -18.21 -13.99 -2.14
C ASN A 226 -18.12 -15.35 -2.86
N ALA A 227 -17.16 -15.52 -3.75
CA ALA A 227 -16.91 -16.83 -4.33
C ALA A 227 -16.39 -17.78 -3.22
N VAL A 228 -16.85 -19.04 -3.23
CA VAL A 228 -16.45 -20.04 -2.23
C VAL A 228 -14.90 -20.23 -2.21
N ALA A 229 -14.22 -19.99 -3.34
CA ALA A 229 -12.77 -20.04 -3.44
C ALA A 229 -12.09 -18.86 -2.71
N ASP A 230 -12.70 -17.68 -2.66
CA ASP A 230 -12.09 -16.47 -2.09
C ASP A 230 -11.94 -16.59 -0.57
N THR A 231 -12.87 -17.26 0.10
CA THR A 231 -12.81 -17.49 1.57
C THR A 231 -11.75 -18.50 2.00
N VAL A 232 -11.29 -19.36 1.08
CA VAL A 232 -10.26 -20.40 1.36
C VAL A 232 -8.88 -19.92 0.90
N ALA A 233 -8.79 -19.21 -0.22
CA ALA A 233 -7.52 -18.71 -0.78
C ALA A 233 -6.86 -17.65 0.11
N ALA A 234 -7.64 -16.81 0.77
CA ALA A 234 -7.16 -15.78 1.68
C ALA A 234 -6.31 -16.30 2.87
N ARG A 235 -6.40 -17.59 3.18
CA ARG A 235 -5.64 -18.23 4.27
C ARG A 235 -4.33 -18.91 3.86
N VAL A 236 -4.03 -19.04 2.56
CA VAL A 236 -2.93 -19.90 2.08
C VAL A 236 -1.78 -19.12 1.42
N THR A 237 -1.95 -17.86 1.05
CA THR A 237 -0.98 -17.12 0.22
C THR A 237 0.16 -16.42 0.97
N ALA A 238 0.21 -16.48 2.30
CA ALA A 238 1.24 -15.79 3.09
C ALA A 238 2.70 -16.23 2.83
N ASP A 239 2.93 -17.39 2.18
CA ASP A 239 4.27 -17.97 2.02
C ASP A 239 4.77 -18.07 0.57
N ALA A 240 4.03 -17.61 -0.43
CA ALA A 240 4.52 -17.60 -1.81
C ALA A 240 5.57 -16.50 -1.99
N ILE A 241 6.84 -16.86 -2.05
CA ILE A 241 7.94 -15.95 -2.37
C ILE A 241 7.73 -15.45 -3.80
N GLN A 242 7.13 -14.26 -3.91
CA GLN A 242 7.06 -13.57 -5.19
C GLN A 242 8.45 -13.05 -5.55
N VAL A 243 9.04 -13.62 -6.59
CA VAL A 243 10.29 -13.11 -7.15
C VAL A 243 9.96 -11.82 -7.93
N ASP A 244 10.04 -10.68 -7.24
CA ASP A 244 9.85 -9.38 -7.86
C ASP A 244 11.03 -9.10 -8.81
N THR A 245 10.73 -8.81 -10.07
CA THR A 245 11.72 -8.47 -11.09
C THR A 245 12.58 -7.26 -10.67
N LEU A 246 12.02 -6.34 -9.87
CA LEU A 246 12.74 -5.23 -9.24
C LEU A 246 13.76 -5.67 -8.18
N LEU A 247 13.57 -6.83 -7.56
CA LEU A 247 14.54 -7.43 -6.63
C LEU A 247 15.69 -8.13 -7.35
N VAL A 248 15.41 -8.78 -8.49
CA VAL A 248 16.42 -9.52 -9.27
C VAL A 248 17.43 -8.57 -9.92
N THR A 249 16.95 -7.44 -10.45
CA THR A 249 17.82 -6.48 -11.16
C THR A 249 18.97 -5.95 -10.29
N PRO A 250 18.77 -5.42 -9.07
CA PRO A 250 19.89 -4.98 -8.22
C PRO A 250 20.74 -6.12 -7.67
N ILE A 251 20.16 -7.30 -7.41
CA ILE A 251 20.92 -8.48 -6.95
C ILE A 251 21.90 -8.96 -8.02
N VAL A 252 21.53 -8.88 -9.31
CA VAL A 252 22.43 -9.22 -10.41
C VAL A 252 23.38 -8.07 -10.77
N ALA A 253 22.90 -6.82 -10.76
CA ALA A 253 23.70 -5.65 -11.10
C ALA A 253 24.82 -5.37 -10.08
N ALA A 254 24.56 -5.54 -8.79
CA ALA A 254 25.55 -5.25 -7.74
C ALA A 254 26.83 -6.11 -7.86
N PRO A 255 26.78 -7.45 -7.98
CA PRO A 255 27.98 -8.26 -8.17
C PRO A 255 28.68 -7.98 -9.52
N MET A 256 27.94 -7.70 -10.59
CA MET A 256 28.53 -7.30 -11.87
C MET A 256 29.32 -6.00 -11.76
N LEU A 257 28.78 -5.00 -11.08
CA LEU A 257 29.47 -3.73 -10.82
C LEU A 257 30.68 -3.90 -9.89
N LEU A 258 30.60 -4.78 -8.90
CA LEU A 258 31.74 -5.12 -8.03
C LEU A 258 32.86 -5.82 -8.79
N ILE A 259 32.50 -6.75 -9.71
CA ILE A 259 33.48 -7.41 -10.57
C ILE A 259 34.13 -6.38 -11.52
N LEU A 260 33.34 -5.49 -12.14
CA LEU A 260 33.86 -4.42 -12.99
C LEU A 260 34.82 -3.51 -12.22
N LEU A 261 34.46 -3.11 -11.01
CA LEU A 261 35.30 -2.30 -10.12
C LEU A 261 36.63 -3.03 -9.80
N ALA A 262 36.56 -4.31 -9.45
CA ALA A 262 37.71 -5.15 -9.19
C ALA A 262 38.64 -5.22 -10.43
N VAL A 263 38.09 -5.46 -11.62
CA VAL A 263 38.85 -5.49 -12.89
C VAL A 263 39.55 -4.16 -13.14
N LEU A 264 38.87 -3.04 -12.99
CA LEU A 264 39.44 -1.69 -13.15
C LEU A 264 40.58 -1.42 -12.14
N MET A 265 40.43 -1.85 -10.89
CA MET A 265 41.47 -1.73 -9.87
C MET A 265 42.69 -2.59 -10.19
N PHE A 266 42.51 -3.83 -10.69
CA PHE A 266 43.62 -4.71 -11.06
C PHE A 266 44.31 -4.23 -12.33
N GLN A 267 43.60 -3.71 -13.33
CA GLN A 267 44.22 -3.11 -14.54
C GLN A 267 45.03 -1.86 -14.20
N GLY A 268 44.53 -0.99 -13.30
CA GLY A 268 45.28 0.16 -12.80
C GLY A 268 46.57 -0.21 -12.08
N ARG A 269 46.57 -1.33 -11.34
CA ARG A 269 47.80 -1.88 -10.69
C ARG A 269 48.81 -2.42 -11.68
N LYS A 270 48.36 -3.07 -12.79
CA LYS A 270 49.26 -3.63 -13.82
C LYS A 270 49.98 -2.52 -14.60
N LYS A 271 49.28 -1.43 -14.94
CA LYS A 271 49.84 -0.27 -15.65
C LYS A 271 50.92 0.47 -14.80
N ASN A 272 50.73 0.50 -13.46
CA ASN A 272 51.74 1.12 -12.55
C ASN A 272 52.97 0.25 -12.33
N ARG A 273 52.91 -1.08 -12.53
CA ARG A 273 54.06 -1.98 -12.43
C ARG A 273 54.93 -1.99 -13.70
N GLY A 274 54.35 -1.77 -14.88
CA GLY A 274 55.08 -1.70 -16.15
C GLY A 274 55.93 -0.45 -16.31
N GLY A 275 55.51 0.70 -15.71
CA GLY A 275 56.24 1.96 -15.74
C GLY A 275 57.50 2.04 -14.84
N LYS A 276 57.67 1.09 -13.93
CA LYS A 276 58.85 1.03 -13.02
C LYS A 276 59.98 0.13 -13.53
N ARG A 277 59.85 -0.53 -14.67
CA ARG A 277 60.89 -1.38 -15.29
C ARG A 277 61.57 -0.75 -16.52
N ALA A 278 61.24 0.50 -16.83
CA ALA A 278 61.81 1.26 -17.95
C ALA A 278 62.56 2.54 -17.50
N GLN A 279 63.18 2.50 -16.34
CA GLN A 279 64.19 3.48 -15.90
C GLN A 279 65.41 2.75 -15.35
#